data_dc1e636bdd4e46c12790d149530d7936
#
_entry.id   dc1e636bdd4e46c12790d149530d7936
#
_cell.length_a   1.000
_cell.length_b   1.000
_cell.length_c   1.000
_cell.angle_alpha   90.00
_cell.angle_beta   90.00
_cell.angle_gamma   90.00
#
_symmetry.space_group_name_H-M   'P 1'
#
loop_
_entity.id
_entity.type
_entity.pdbx_description
1 polymer ?
#
loop_
_entity_poly.entity_id
_entity_poly.type
_entity_poly.pdbx_seq_one_letter_code
_entity_poly.pdbx_strand_id
1 'polypeptide(L)'
;MSPAAQASGVMLSVRDAHVAYGTGVVALQGVSLEVRVGEAVALVGANGAGKTTLLKTIAGLLSPRSGEIWFDGHRIDGVEAPDRVDLGIALVPEGRRLFSRLSVAENLRLGTFRDRDPKRRQEMLERVFGLFPVLRQRVDQRAGTLSGGEGQMLSIARALMSRPRFLMLDEPSLGIMPRIVDSILDVLQMLHRQEGLTVLLVEQNVPAALAAAERGYVLQTGRIVAEGTSQSLLDSDLVRRAYLGM
;
A
#
# COMPACT_ATOMS: atom_id res chain seq x y z
N MET A 1 -27.75 1.91 10.45
CA MET A 1 -26.48 1.20 10.73
C MET A 1 -26.77 -0.28 10.58
N SER A 2 -26.22 -0.94 9.58
CA SER A 2 -26.46 -2.38 9.40
C SER A 2 -25.47 -3.16 10.27
N PRO A 3 -25.90 -4.03 11.20
CA PRO A 3 -25.02 -4.75 12.14
C PRO A 3 -24.12 -5.82 11.48
N ALA A 4 -24.31 -6.07 10.17
CA ALA A 4 -23.62 -7.14 9.46
C ALA A 4 -22.12 -6.88 9.14
N ALA A 5 -21.65 -5.64 9.21
CA ALA A 5 -20.28 -5.30 8.80
C ALA A 5 -19.23 -5.52 9.90
N GLN A 6 -19.61 -5.49 11.18
CA GLN A 6 -18.66 -5.69 12.30
C GLN A 6 -18.34 -7.16 12.57
N ALA A 7 -19.07 -8.11 12.00
CA ALA A 7 -18.87 -9.55 12.22
C ALA A 7 -17.95 -10.23 11.18
N SER A 8 -17.54 -9.53 10.12
CA SER A 8 -16.84 -10.15 8.98
C SER A 8 -15.31 -10.16 9.07
N GLY A 9 -14.72 -9.36 9.98
CA GLY A 9 -13.27 -9.17 10.03
C GLY A 9 -12.66 -8.51 8.78
N VAL A 10 -13.47 -7.95 7.89
CA VAL A 10 -13.04 -7.28 6.65
C VAL A 10 -12.66 -5.83 6.95
N MET A 11 -11.40 -5.46 6.67
CA MET A 11 -10.91 -4.09 6.78
C MET A 11 -11.26 -3.26 5.55
N LEU A 12 -11.02 -3.80 4.35
CA LEU A 12 -11.31 -3.15 3.07
C LEU A 12 -12.16 -4.08 2.21
N SER A 13 -13.23 -3.55 1.60
CA SER A 13 -14.00 -4.23 0.54
C SER A 13 -14.20 -3.27 -0.62
N VAL A 14 -13.71 -3.65 -1.79
CA VAL A 14 -13.98 -2.98 -3.07
C VAL A 14 -14.96 -3.85 -3.83
N ARG A 15 -16.06 -3.26 -4.32
CA ARG A 15 -17.15 -3.98 -4.98
C ARG A 15 -17.45 -3.37 -6.33
N ASP A 16 -17.25 -4.15 -7.39
CA ASP A 16 -17.58 -3.80 -8.78
C ASP A 16 -17.05 -2.42 -9.20
N ALA A 17 -15.80 -2.09 -8.82
CA ALA A 17 -15.24 -0.78 -9.07
C ALA A 17 -14.90 -0.58 -10.55
N HIS A 18 -15.46 0.47 -11.15
CA HIS A 18 -15.16 0.91 -12.51
C HIS A 18 -14.50 2.28 -12.47
N VAL A 19 -13.31 2.40 -13.08
CA VAL A 19 -12.55 3.65 -13.12
C VAL A 19 -12.05 3.90 -14.52
N ALA A 20 -12.19 5.15 -15.01
CA ALA A 20 -11.63 5.56 -16.27
C ALA A 20 -11.02 6.95 -16.18
N TYR A 21 -9.95 7.18 -16.93
CA TYR A 21 -9.29 8.48 -17.07
C TYR A 21 -9.89 9.26 -18.23
N GLY A 22 -10.18 10.54 -17.98
CA GLY A 22 -10.71 11.44 -19.01
C GLY A 22 -11.95 10.86 -19.73
N THR A 23 -11.98 10.98 -21.06
CA THR A 23 -13.14 10.60 -21.88
C THR A 23 -13.10 9.15 -22.40
N GLY A 24 -12.06 8.35 -22.11
CA GLY A 24 -11.99 7.06 -22.81
C GLY A 24 -11.15 5.92 -22.23
N VAL A 25 -10.11 6.20 -21.46
CA VAL A 25 -9.21 5.11 -21.01
C VAL A 25 -9.81 4.42 -19.77
N VAL A 26 -10.40 3.24 -19.98
CA VAL A 26 -10.93 2.41 -18.89
C VAL A 26 -9.76 1.69 -18.21
N ALA A 27 -9.54 1.99 -16.92
CA ALA A 27 -8.44 1.43 -16.15
C ALA A 27 -8.89 0.29 -15.20
N LEU A 28 -10.11 0.36 -14.66
CA LEU A 28 -10.71 -0.71 -13.87
C LEU A 28 -12.08 -1.06 -14.43
N GLN A 29 -12.40 -2.36 -14.48
CA GLN A 29 -13.57 -2.91 -15.17
C GLN A 29 -14.28 -3.93 -14.27
N GLY A 30 -14.96 -3.45 -13.21
CA GLY A 30 -15.68 -4.31 -12.28
C GLY A 30 -14.75 -5.03 -11.29
N VAL A 31 -13.74 -4.30 -10.77
CA VAL A 31 -12.80 -4.88 -9.81
C VAL A 31 -13.49 -5.05 -8.46
N SER A 32 -13.41 -6.29 -7.94
CA SER A 32 -13.83 -6.63 -6.59
C SER A 32 -12.70 -7.32 -5.84
N LEU A 33 -12.42 -6.88 -4.61
CA LEU A 33 -11.45 -7.51 -3.71
C LEU A 33 -11.78 -7.19 -2.25
N GLU A 34 -11.26 -8.02 -1.35
CA GLU A 34 -11.36 -7.82 0.09
C GLU A 34 -10.00 -8.00 0.75
N VAL A 35 -9.76 -7.23 1.83
CA VAL A 35 -8.63 -7.39 2.74
C VAL A 35 -9.17 -7.47 4.15
N ARG A 36 -8.80 -8.51 4.89
CA ARG A 36 -9.23 -8.70 6.29
C ARG A 36 -8.37 -7.88 7.24
N VAL A 37 -8.90 -7.64 8.44
CA VAL A 37 -8.13 -7.00 9.52
C VAL A 37 -6.90 -7.85 9.84
N GLY A 38 -5.73 -7.20 9.88
CA GLY A 38 -4.47 -7.88 10.15
C GLY A 38 -4.02 -8.86 9.07
N GLU A 39 -4.50 -8.76 7.83
CA GLU A 39 -4.07 -9.59 6.70
C GLU A 39 -3.03 -8.86 5.85
N ALA A 40 -2.04 -9.59 5.33
CA ALA A 40 -1.15 -9.13 4.28
C ALA A 40 -1.61 -9.74 2.94
N VAL A 41 -2.01 -8.88 2.02
CA VAL A 41 -2.53 -9.27 0.69
C VAL A 41 -1.62 -8.72 -0.41
N ALA A 42 -1.29 -9.55 -1.40
CA ALA A 42 -0.60 -9.13 -2.61
C ALA A 42 -1.59 -8.84 -3.75
N LEU A 43 -1.38 -7.75 -4.47
CA LEU A 43 -2.02 -7.50 -5.76
C LEU A 43 -0.94 -7.48 -6.83
N VAL A 44 -0.94 -8.49 -7.69
CA VAL A 44 0.07 -8.64 -8.73
C VAL A 44 -0.52 -8.45 -10.13
N GLY A 45 0.32 -8.05 -11.08
CA GLY A 45 -0.10 -7.82 -12.45
C GLY A 45 0.96 -7.06 -13.25
N ALA A 46 0.88 -7.16 -14.58
CA ALA A 46 1.76 -6.43 -15.49
C ALA A 46 1.61 -4.90 -15.37
N ASN A 47 2.57 -4.17 -15.96
CA ASN A 47 2.45 -2.71 -16.09
C ASN A 47 1.21 -2.36 -16.92
N GLY A 48 0.46 -1.35 -16.47
CA GLY A 48 -0.80 -0.98 -17.11
C GLY A 48 -2.01 -1.86 -16.76
N ALA A 49 -1.86 -2.88 -15.90
CA ALA A 49 -2.99 -3.72 -15.48
C ALA A 49 -4.07 -2.98 -14.68
N GLY A 50 -3.76 -1.80 -14.11
CA GLY A 50 -4.69 -1.01 -13.28
C GLY A 50 -4.34 -0.95 -11.79
N LYS A 51 -3.21 -1.54 -11.36
CA LYS A 51 -2.78 -1.64 -9.96
C LYS A 51 -2.72 -0.28 -9.25
N THR A 52 -1.94 0.66 -9.76
CA THR A 52 -1.83 2.03 -9.23
C THR A 52 -3.17 2.77 -9.25
N THR A 53 -4.00 2.52 -10.27
CA THR A 53 -5.35 3.11 -10.35
C THR A 53 -6.21 2.63 -9.19
N LEU A 54 -6.19 1.34 -8.89
CA LEU A 54 -6.94 0.79 -7.77
C LEU A 54 -6.48 1.38 -6.43
N LEU A 55 -5.16 1.46 -6.19
CA LEU A 55 -4.62 2.08 -4.97
C LEU A 55 -5.03 3.55 -4.85
N LYS A 56 -4.94 4.33 -5.93
CA LYS A 56 -5.38 5.73 -5.94
C LYS A 56 -6.88 5.86 -5.67
N THR A 57 -7.70 4.92 -6.16
CA THR A 57 -9.14 4.91 -5.92
C THR A 57 -9.44 4.60 -4.44
N ILE A 58 -8.76 3.61 -3.85
CA ILE A 58 -8.88 3.30 -2.41
C ILE A 58 -8.38 4.48 -1.55
N ALA A 59 -7.33 5.18 -1.97
CA ALA A 59 -6.79 6.34 -1.26
C ALA A 59 -7.63 7.63 -1.43
N GLY A 60 -8.68 7.64 -2.29
CA GLY A 60 -9.51 8.82 -2.56
C GLY A 60 -8.88 9.84 -3.51
N LEU A 61 -7.81 9.47 -4.20
CA LEU A 61 -7.14 10.30 -5.21
C LEU A 61 -7.81 10.21 -6.59
N LEU A 62 -8.65 9.20 -6.76
CA LEU A 62 -9.51 8.99 -7.94
C LEU A 62 -10.88 8.54 -7.47
N SER A 63 -11.93 9.06 -8.08
CA SER A 63 -13.30 8.61 -7.82
C SER A 63 -13.69 7.51 -8.80
N PRO A 64 -14.32 6.41 -8.35
CA PRO A 64 -14.87 5.42 -9.26
C PRO A 64 -16.08 6.00 -10.02
N ARG A 65 -16.31 5.55 -11.26
CA ARG A 65 -17.52 5.87 -12.03
C ARG A 65 -18.74 5.11 -11.50
N SER A 66 -18.51 3.88 -11.04
CA SER A 66 -19.49 3.02 -10.38
C SER A 66 -18.78 2.03 -9.47
N GLY A 67 -19.54 1.35 -8.62
CA GLY A 67 -19.05 0.44 -7.60
C GLY A 67 -18.97 1.11 -6.23
N GLU A 68 -18.49 0.37 -5.25
CA GLU A 68 -18.46 0.80 -3.87
C GLU A 68 -17.11 0.47 -3.22
N ILE A 69 -16.67 1.33 -2.32
CA ILE A 69 -15.48 1.11 -1.48
C ILE A 69 -15.92 1.22 -0.03
N TRP A 70 -15.67 0.17 0.73
CA TRP A 70 -15.98 0.06 2.15
C TRP A 70 -14.70 -0.12 2.94
N PHE A 71 -14.56 0.62 4.02
CA PHE A 71 -13.44 0.51 4.95
C PHE A 71 -13.96 0.43 6.39
N ASP A 72 -13.59 -0.63 7.11
CA ASP A 72 -14.03 -0.89 8.49
C ASP A 72 -15.55 -0.74 8.66
N GLY A 73 -16.31 -1.31 7.71
CA GLY A 73 -17.77 -1.28 7.70
C GLY A 73 -18.42 0.03 7.25
N HIS A 74 -17.62 1.05 6.85
CA HIS A 74 -18.13 2.33 6.40
C HIS A 74 -17.86 2.52 4.90
N ARG A 75 -18.85 3.04 4.17
CA ARG A 75 -18.69 3.37 2.75
C ARG A 75 -17.85 4.63 2.59
N ILE A 76 -16.78 4.58 1.79
CA ILE A 76 -15.80 5.65 1.68
C ILE A 76 -15.60 6.19 0.26
N ASP A 77 -16.30 5.73 -0.76
CA ASP A 77 -16.11 6.20 -2.15
C ASP A 77 -16.38 7.70 -2.33
N GLY A 78 -17.21 8.31 -1.46
CA GLY A 78 -17.44 9.76 -1.39
C GLY A 78 -16.56 10.51 -0.38
N VAL A 79 -15.65 9.84 0.33
CA VAL A 79 -14.78 10.47 1.34
C VAL A 79 -13.51 11.00 0.66
N GLU A 80 -13.17 12.26 0.93
CA GLU A 80 -11.97 12.90 0.38
C GLU A 80 -10.66 12.26 0.88
N ALA A 81 -9.59 12.30 0.07
CA ALA A 81 -8.33 11.65 0.39
C ALA A 81 -7.73 12.07 1.76
N PRO A 82 -7.74 13.35 2.18
CA PRO A 82 -7.24 13.73 3.49
C PRO A 82 -7.98 13.06 4.65
N ASP A 83 -9.30 12.89 4.53
CA ASP A 83 -10.13 12.30 5.58
C ASP A 83 -9.97 10.77 5.64
N ARG A 84 -9.59 10.12 4.52
CA ARG A 84 -9.22 8.70 4.53
C ARG A 84 -7.95 8.44 5.33
N VAL A 85 -7.03 9.41 5.39
CA VAL A 85 -5.86 9.33 6.29
C VAL A 85 -6.29 9.29 7.75
N ASP A 86 -7.30 10.06 8.14
CA ASP A 86 -7.85 10.04 9.51
C ASP A 86 -8.56 8.73 9.86
N LEU A 87 -9.10 8.03 8.84
CA LEU A 87 -9.62 6.66 9.01
C LEU A 87 -8.50 5.62 9.21
N GLY A 88 -7.24 5.99 9.00
CA GLY A 88 -6.08 5.11 9.14
C GLY A 88 -5.64 4.45 7.84
N ILE A 89 -5.97 5.01 6.68
CA ILE A 89 -5.50 4.53 5.37
C ILE A 89 -4.25 5.32 4.96
N ALA A 90 -3.15 4.63 4.65
CA ALA A 90 -1.95 5.27 4.11
C ALA A 90 -1.51 4.61 2.80
N LEU A 91 -0.99 5.43 1.88
CA LEU A 91 -0.45 5.00 0.60
C LEU A 91 1.02 5.40 0.49
N VAL A 92 1.88 4.42 0.21
CA VAL A 92 3.24 4.61 -0.28
C VAL A 92 3.19 4.54 -1.80
N PRO A 93 3.27 5.65 -2.51
CA PRO A 93 3.11 5.67 -3.97
C PRO A 93 4.39 5.20 -4.67
N GLU A 94 4.25 4.71 -5.90
CA GLU A 94 5.36 4.46 -6.82
C GLU A 94 6.23 5.72 -6.99
N GLY A 95 7.54 5.52 -7.13
CA GLY A 95 8.51 6.59 -7.33
C GLY A 95 8.78 7.43 -6.08
N ARG A 96 8.46 6.90 -4.88
CA ARG A 96 8.77 7.45 -3.54
C ARG A 96 8.09 8.77 -3.21
N ARG A 97 7.88 9.66 -4.18
CA ARG A 97 7.24 10.98 -4.04
C ARG A 97 7.74 11.76 -2.82
N LEU A 98 9.07 11.80 -2.63
CA LEU A 98 9.71 12.58 -1.57
C LEU A 98 9.78 14.07 -1.93
N PHE A 99 9.73 14.90 -0.91
CA PHE A 99 10.04 16.32 -1.02
C PHE A 99 11.56 16.48 -1.03
N SER A 100 12.17 16.43 -2.21
CA SER A 100 13.62 16.30 -2.42
C SER A 100 14.44 17.43 -1.83
N ARG A 101 13.88 18.64 -1.70
CA ARG A 101 14.53 19.82 -1.11
C ARG A 101 14.47 19.85 0.42
N LEU A 102 13.55 19.09 1.00
CA LEU A 102 13.40 18.96 2.44
C LEU A 102 14.34 17.88 3.00
N SER A 103 14.71 18.02 4.27
CA SER A 103 15.48 17.02 5.00
C SER A 103 14.66 15.73 5.26
N VAL A 104 15.33 14.69 5.72
CA VAL A 104 14.69 13.46 6.22
C VAL A 104 13.70 13.79 7.33
N ALA A 105 14.11 14.57 8.34
CA ALA A 105 13.23 14.98 9.44
C ALA A 105 12.00 15.74 8.97
N GLU A 106 12.16 16.67 8.04
CA GLU A 106 11.04 17.45 7.48
C GLU A 106 10.08 16.57 6.69
N ASN A 107 10.60 15.63 5.87
CA ASN A 107 9.76 14.64 5.18
C ASN A 107 8.94 13.78 6.17
N LEU A 108 9.55 13.32 7.26
CA LEU A 108 8.86 12.54 8.30
C LEU A 108 7.77 13.36 8.99
N ARG A 109 8.05 14.64 9.33
CA ARG A 109 7.04 15.54 9.93
C ARG A 109 5.81 15.73 9.07
N LEU A 110 5.95 15.73 7.74
CA LEU A 110 4.79 15.80 6.83
C LEU A 110 3.85 14.60 6.99
N GLY A 111 4.35 13.43 7.36
CA GLY A 111 3.52 12.25 7.65
C GLY A 111 2.63 12.42 8.88
N THR A 112 2.95 13.38 9.78
CA THR A 112 2.15 13.70 10.97
C THR A 112 1.32 14.98 10.82
N PHE A 113 1.10 15.46 9.58
CA PHE A 113 0.45 16.76 9.36
C PHE A 113 -0.92 16.89 10.03
N ARG A 114 -1.67 15.78 10.11
CA ARG A 114 -3.00 15.72 10.74
C ARG A 114 -2.94 15.45 12.25
N ASP A 115 -1.84 14.95 12.79
CA ASP A 115 -1.70 14.74 14.24
C ASP A 115 -1.26 16.03 14.95
N ARG A 116 -2.09 16.51 15.87
CA ARG A 116 -1.83 17.74 16.65
C ARG A 116 -1.09 17.50 17.97
N ASP A 117 -0.91 16.23 18.38
CA ASP A 117 -0.24 15.88 19.63
C ASP A 117 1.29 15.79 19.44
N PRO A 118 2.07 16.74 20.01
CA PRO A 118 3.53 16.74 19.88
C PRO A 118 4.20 15.50 20.46
N LYS A 119 3.65 14.96 21.57
CA LYS A 119 4.20 13.78 22.24
C LYS A 119 4.05 12.55 21.36
N ARG A 120 2.87 12.35 20.81
CA ARG A 120 2.56 11.27 19.87
C ARG A 120 3.45 11.34 18.62
N ARG A 121 3.65 12.53 18.06
CA ARG A 121 4.55 12.74 16.91
C ARG A 121 5.98 12.35 17.24
N GLN A 122 6.48 12.69 18.43
CA GLN A 122 7.83 12.33 18.87
C GLN A 122 7.96 10.81 19.08
N GLU A 123 6.97 10.16 19.70
CA GLU A 123 6.94 8.71 19.88
C GLU A 123 7.01 7.98 18.53
N MET A 124 6.24 8.45 17.52
CA MET A 124 6.27 7.87 16.19
C MET A 124 7.60 8.09 15.48
N LEU A 125 8.24 9.25 15.67
CA LEU A 125 9.54 9.54 15.09
C LEU A 125 10.60 8.57 15.65
N GLU A 126 10.63 8.36 16.97
CA GLU A 126 11.54 7.40 17.61
C GLU A 126 11.29 5.97 17.12
N ARG A 127 10.01 5.58 17.02
CA ARG A 127 9.64 4.27 16.47
C ARG A 127 10.13 4.08 15.04
N VAL A 128 9.90 5.04 14.16
CA VAL A 128 10.33 4.99 12.75
C VAL A 128 11.85 4.92 12.64
N PHE A 129 12.58 5.63 13.50
CA PHE A 129 14.03 5.53 13.57
C PHE A 129 14.51 4.16 14.10
N GLY A 130 13.73 3.50 14.93
CA GLY A 130 13.97 2.11 15.34
C GLY A 130 13.80 1.13 14.18
N LEU A 131 12.77 1.34 13.34
CA LEU A 131 12.51 0.52 12.15
C LEU A 131 13.55 0.74 11.04
N PHE A 132 13.98 1.98 10.87
CA PHE A 132 14.92 2.39 9.82
C PHE A 132 16.08 3.23 10.41
N PRO A 133 17.07 2.60 11.09
CA PRO A 133 18.14 3.32 11.79
C PRO A 133 18.96 4.25 10.88
N VAL A 134 19.09 3.92 9.60
CA VAL A 134 19.77 4.76 8.60
C VAL A 134 19.14 6.16 8.47
N LEU A 135 17.84 6.28 8.66
CA LEU A 135 17.14 7.57 8.59
C LEU A 135 17.50 8.48 9.77
N ARG A 136 17.77 7.90 10.96
CA ARG A 136 18.27 8.65 12.11
C ARG A 136 19.67 9.24 11.84
N GLN A 137 20.54 8.43 11.25
CA GLN A 137 21.91 8.86 10.90
C GLN A 137 21.94 9.99 9.86
N ARG A 138 20.88 10.11 9.07
CA ARG A 138 20.74 11.06 7.96
C ARG A 138 19.65 12.10 8.19
N VAL A 139 19.28 12.34 9.45
CA VAL A 139 18.10 13.14 9.84
C VAL A 139 18.07 14.53 9.21
N ASP A 140 19.20 15.20 9.09
CA ASP A 140 19.34 16.54 8.50
C ASP A 140 19.69 16.52 7.00
N GLN A 141 19.93 15.34 6.42
CA GLN A 141 20.28 15.18 5.01
C GLN A 141 19.06 15.50 4.12
N ARG A 142 19.27 16.19 3.00
CA ARG A 142 18.22 16.43 2.00
C ARG A 142 17.76 15.11 1.37
N ALA A 143 16.44 14.88 1.34
CA ALA A 143 15.86 13.64 0.83
C ALA A 143 16.23 13.34 -0.63
N GLY A 144 16.46 14.37 -1.45
CA GLY A 144 16.88 14.21 -2.84
C GLY A 144 18.30 13.66 -3.03
N THR A 145 19.11 13.59 -1.98
CA THR A 145 20.49 13.06 -2.03
C THR A 145 20.61 11.65 -1.44
N LEU A 146 19.52 11.07 -0.99
CA LEU A 146 19.46 9.70 -0.50
C LEU A 146 19.62 8.69 -1.66
N SER A 147 20.20 7.53 -1.36
CA SER A 147 20.17 6.39 -2.28
C SER A 147 18.73 5.93 -2.56
N GLY A 148 18.55 5.14 -3.62
CA GLY A 148 17.24 4.60 -3.97
C GLY A 148 16.54 3.86 -2.84
N GLY A 149 17.28 3.00 -2.13
CA GLY A 149 16.75 2.24 -1.00
C GLY A 149 16.44 3.10 0.22
N GLU A 150 17.33 4.04 0.58
CA GLU A 150 17.11 4.98 1.68
C GLU A 150 15.89 5.87 1.42
N GLY A 151 15.74 6.33 0.17
CA GLY A 151 14.56 7.09 -0.24
C GLY A 151 13.26 6.29 -0.13
N GLN A 152 13.30 4.98 -0.43
CA GLN A 152 12.14 4.10 -0.25
C GLN A 152 11.82 3.90 1.23
N MET A 153 12.83 3.64 2.05
CA MET A 153 12.66 3.58 3.51
C MET A 153 12.05 4.87 4.06
N LEU A 154 12.49 6.04 3.59
CA LEU A 154 11.92 7.32 3.98
C LEU A 154 10.46 7.48 3.53
N SER A 155 10.10 7.01 2.34
CA SER A 155 8.72 7.05 1.85
C SER A 155 7.78 6.19 2.70
N ILE A 156 8.21 4.97 3.04
CA ILE A 156 7.46 4.07 3.94
C ILE A 156 7.39 4.66 5.35
N ALA A 157 8.52 5.12 5.87
CA ALA A 157 8.61 5.76 7.18
C ALA A 157 7.64 6.93 7.31
N ARG A 158 7.58 7.82 6.29
CA ARG A 158 6.65 8.94 6.24
C ARG A 158 5.18 8.48 6.27
N ALA A 159 4.83 7.41 5.58
CA ALA A 159 3.49 6.85 5.63
C ALA A 159 3.17 6.28 7.03
N LEU A 160 4.12 5.60 7.67
CA LEU A 160 3.97 5.07 9.02
C LEU A 160 3.79 6.16 10.09
N MET A 161 4.33 7.38 9.86
CA MET A 161 4.14 8.51 10.77
C MET A 161 2.67 8.88 10.99
N SER A 162 1.77 8.58 10.04
CA SER A 162 0.32 8.77 10.19
C SER A 162 -0.35 7.70 11.07
N ARG A 163 0.39 6.69 11.56
CA ARG A 163 -0.11 5.55 12.36
C ARG A 163 -1.23 4.78 11.66
N PRO A 164 -1.00 4.30 10.44
CA PRO A 164 -2.05 3.68 9.66
C PRO A 164 -2.50 2.35 10.29
N ARG A 165 -3.79 2.04 10.11
CA ARG A 165 -4.37 0.70 10.33
C ARG A 165 -4.28 -0.15 9.07
N PHE A 166 -4.21 0.52 7.92
CA PHE A 166 -4.12 -0.10 6.60
C PHE A 166 -3.06 0.63 5.77
N LEU A 167 -2.02 -0.10 5.37
CA LEU A 167 -0.90 0.41 4.58
C LEU A 167 -0.93 -0.19 3.18
N MET A 168 -1.00 0.67 2.18
CA MET A 168 -0.89 0.30 0.78
C MET A 168 0.48 0.69 0.23
N LEU A 169 1.14 -0.21 -0.50
CA LEU A 169 2.44 0.04 -1.12
C LEU A 169 2.35 -0.23 -2.63
N ASP A 170 2.75 0.75 -3.42
CA ASP A 170 2.76 0.69 -4.89
C ASP A 170 4.18 0.45 -5.40
N GLU A 171 4.48 -0.78 -5.80
CA GLU A 171 5.76 -1.26 -6.34
C GLU A 171 6.98 -0.82 -5.48
N PRO A 172 7.01 -1.13 -4.17
CA PRO A 172 8.07 -0.68 -3.28
C PRO A 172 9.45 -1.25 -3.60
N SER A 173 9.55 -2.33 -4.39
CA SER A 173 10.82 -2.95 -4.79
C SER A 173 11.45 -2.34 -6.04
N LEU A 174 10.70 -1.52 -6.81
CA LEU A 174 11.12 -1.05 -8.13
C LEU A 174 12.39 -0.18 -8.06
N GLY A 175 13.41 -0.60 -8.81
CA GLY A 175 14.67 0.13 -8.93
C GLY A 175 15.51 0.18 -7.65
N ILE A 176 15.38 -0.84 -6.80
CA ILE A 176 16.07 -0.97 -5.52
C ILE A 176 16.89 -2.27 -5.51
N MET A 177 18.06 -2.24 -4.88
CA MET A 177 18.90 -3.42 -4.72
C MET A 177 18.19 -4.50 -3.90
N PRO A 178 18.27 -5.79 -4.27
CA PRO A 178 17.55 -6.88 -3.60
C PRO A 178 17.70 -6.91 -2.08
N ARG A 179 18.93 -6.76 -1.56
CA ARG A 179 19.17 -6.74 -0.10
C ARG A 179 18.41 -5.65 0.66
N ILE A 180 18.15 -4.52 0.00
CA ILE A 180 17.38 -3.42 0.61
C ILE A 180 15.88 -3.74 0.55
N VAL A 181 15.43 -4.37 -0.55
CA VAL A 181 14.06 -4.87 -0.67
C VAL A 181 13.76 -5.86 0.46
N ASP A 182 14.67 -6.84 0.69
CA ASP A 182 14.52 -7.82 1.77
C ASP A 182 14.36 -7.12 3.12
N SER A 183 15.22 -6.14 3.43
CA SER A 183 15.14 -5.38 4.69
C SER A 183 13.82 -4.61 4.83
N ILE A 184 13.27 -4.07 3.75
CA ILE A 184 11.97 -3.39 3.75
C ILE A 184 10.83 -4.39 4.00
N LEU A 185 10.86 -5.54 3.30
CA LEU A 185 9.87 -6.59 3.47
C LEU A 185 9.90 -7.18 4.88
N ASP A 186 11.08 -7.37 5.47
CA ASP A 186 11.24 -7.82 6.86
C ASP A 186 10.56 -6.86 7.85
N VAL A 187 10.74 -5.55 7.67
CA VAL A 187 10.07 -4.52 8.48
C VAL A 187 8.55 -4.60 8.31
N LEU A 188 8.06 -4.72 7.07
CA LEU A 188 6.62 -4.83 6.80
C LEU A 188 6.02 -6.10 7.41
N GLN A 189 6.71 -7.24 7.30
CA GLN A 189 6.30 -8.50 7.92
C GLN A 189 6.29 -8.41 9.44
N MET A 190 7.28 -7.76 10.04
CA MET A 190 7.32 -7.54 11.48
C MET A 190 6.13 -6.70 11.95
N LEU A 191 5.85 -5.56 11.29
CA LEU A 191 4.69 -4.71 11.58
C LEU A 191 3.36 -5.45 11.41
N HIS A 192 3.24 -6.26 10.36
CA HIS A 192 2.07 -7.09 10.11
C HIS A 192 1.89 -8.15 11.21
N ARG A 193 2.92 -8.98 11.48
CA ARG A 193 2.82 -10.13 12.40
C ARG A 193 2.76 -9.74 13.87
N GLN A 194 3.51 -8.70 14.28
CA GLN A 194 3.63 -8.34 15.71
C GLN A 194 2.65 -7.25 16.12
N GLU A 195 2.25 -6.37 15.18
CA GLU A 195 1.42 -5.22 15.49
C GLU A 195 0.04 -5.26 14.81
N GLY A 196 -0.23 -6.29 14.00
CA GLY A 196 -1.51 -6.49 13.33
C GLY A 196 -1.77 -5.45 12.22
N LEU A 197 -0.71 -4.83 11.65
CA LEU A 197 -0.87 -3.92 10.53
C LEU A 197 -1.46 -4.65 9.32
N THR A 198 -2.57 -4.14 8.79
CA THR A 198 -3.15 -4.65 7.55
C THR A 198 -2.39 -4.07 6.35
N VAL A 199 -1.99 -4.92 5.41
CA VAL A 199 -1.12 -4.51 4.29
C VAL A 199 -1.72 -4.95 2.95
N LEU A 200 -1.73 -4.03 1.98
CA LEU A 200 -1.95 -4.34 0.56
C LEU A 200 -0.67 -3.99 -0.21
N LEU A 201 0.06 -5.03 -0.59
CA LEU A 201 1.31 -4.92 -1.34
C LEU A 201 1.03 -5.08 -2.84
N VAL A 202 1.31 -4.05 -3.61
CA VAL A 202 1.18 -4.07 -5.07
C VAL A 202 2.56 -4.21 -5.69
N GLU A 203 2.74 -5.22 -6.53
CA GLU A 203 4.04 -5.53 -7.14
C GLU A 203 3.90 -6.11 -8.55
N GLN A 204 4.96 -5.93 -9.33
CA GLN A 204 5.15 -6.61 -10.60
C GLN A 204 5.93 -7.91 -10.41
N ASN A 205 6.82 -7.98 -9.43
CA ASN A 205 7.56 -9.19 -9.09
C ASN A 205 6.65 -10.14 -8.30
N VAL A 206 5.97 -11.03 -9.02
CA VAL A 206 4.97 -11.95 -8.45
C VAL A 206 5.54 -12.86 -7.37
N PRO A 207 6.71 -13.53 -7.53
CA PRO A 207 7.28 -14.36 -6.48
C PRO A 207 7.55 -13.58 -5.20
N ALA A 208 8.16 -12.39 -5.28
CA ALA A 208 8.49 -11.59 -4.12
C ALA A 208 7.22 -11.09 -3.39
N ALA A 209 6.20 -10.67 -4.13
CA ALA A 209 4.93 -10.21 -3.56
C ALA A 209 4.20 -11.33 -2.82
N LEU A 210 4.09 -12.51 -3.46
CA LEU A 210 3.39 -13.65 -2.87
C LEU A 210 4.16 -14.26 -1.69
N ALA A 211 5.50 -14.18 -1.67
CA ALA A 211 6.29 -14.59 -0.51
C ALA A 211 6.08 -13.67 0.72
N ALA A 212 5.72 -12.41 0.49
CA ALA A 212 5.48 -11.42 1.55
C ALA A 212 4.02 -11.36 2.03
N ALA A 213 3.09 -12.09 1.40
CA ALA A 213 1.66 -12.06 1.66
C ALA A 213 1.09 -13.46 1.92
N GLU A 214 -0.06 -13.53 2.57
CA GLU A 214 -0.78 -14.79 2.86
C GLU A 214 -1.67 -15.19 1.68
N ARG A 215 -2.21 -14.19 0.99
CA ARG A 215 -3.17 -14.31 -0.09
C ARG A 215 -2.90 -13.25 -1.16
N GLY A 216 -3.38 -13.48 -2.36
CA GLY A 216 -3.21 -12.51 -3.43
C GLY A 216 -4.34 -12.47 -4.43
N TYR A 217 -4.28 -11.43 -5.23
CA TYR A 217 -5.10 -11.21 -6.41
C TYR A 217 -4.21 -10.98 -7.62
N VAL A 218 -4.63 -11.51 -8.77
CA VAL A 218 -4.00 -11.23 -10.06
C VAL A 218 -4.88 -10.28 -10.85
N LEU A 219 -4.35 -9.09 -11.14
CA LEU A 219 -5.03 -8.07 -11.94
C LEU A 219 -4.48 -8.08 -13.37
N GLN A 220 -5.36 -8.20 -14.33
CA GLN A 220 -5.03 -8.13 -15.75
C GLN A 220 -6.04 -7.26 -16.50
N THR A 221 -5.55 -6.24 -17.22
CA THR A 221 -6.38 -5.35 -18.03
C THR A 221 -7.61 -4.84 -17.29
N GLY A 222 -7.41 -4.36 -16.05
CA GLY A 222 -8.46 -3.77 -15.22
C GLY A 222 -9.44 -4.78 -14.59
N ARG A 223 -9.17 -6.08 -14.61
CA ARG A 223 -10.02 -7.13 -14.04
C ARG A 223 -9.22 -8.06 -13.12
N ILE A 224 -9.82 -8.52 -12.03
CA ILE A 224 -9.29 -9.63 -11.25
C ILE A 224 -9.53 -10.91 -12.04
N VAL A 225 -8.45 -11.63 -12.36
CA VAL A 225 -8.48 -12.87 -13.14
C VAL A 225 -8.18 -14.11 -12.31
N ALA A 226 -7.58 -13.94 -11.13
CA ALA A 226 -7.40 -15.00 -10.15
C ALA A 226 -7.29 -14.42 -8.73
N GLU A 227 -7.68 -15.21 -7.74
CA GLU A 227 -7.48 -14.97 -6.31
C GLU A 227 -7.21 -16.29 -5.59
N GLY A 228 -6.49 -16.25 -4.49
CA GLY A 228 -6.20 -17.45 -3.70
C GLY A 228 -5.10 -17.22 -2.67
N THR A 229 -4.73 -18.30 -1.98
CA THR A 229 -3.53 -18.28 -1.13
C THR A 229 -2.28 -18.04 -1.98
N SER A 230 -1.26 -17.44 -1.39
CA SER A 230 0.00 -17.19 -2.09
C SER A 230 0.57 -18.45 -2.72
N GLN A 231 0.52 -19.58 -2.00
CA GLN A 231 0.98 -20.87 -2.53
C GLN A 231 0.15 -21.33 -3.73
N SER A 232 -1.19 -21.27 -3.66
CA SER A 232 -2.05 -21.70 -4.77
C SER A 232 -1.88 -20.85 -6.02
N LEU A 233 -1.58 -19.56 -5.85
CA LEU A 233 -1.30 -18.68 -6.99
C LEU A 233 0.05 -18.97 -7.63
N LEU A 234 1.11 -19.23 -6.84
CA LEU A 234 2.43 -19.62 -7.34
C LEU A 234 2.38 -20.93 -8.13
N ASP A 235 1.52 -21.87 -7.73
CA ASP A 235 1.35 -23.17 -8.38
C ASP A 235 0.40 -23.12 -9.59
N SER A 236 -0.31 -22.00 -9.78
CA SER A 236 -1.30 -21.88 -10.87
C SER A 236 -0.63 -21.73 -12.24
N ASP A 237 -1.15 -22.42 -13.25
CA ASP A 237 -0.69 -22.32 -14.64
C ASP A 237 -0.79 -20.90 -15.19
N LEU A 238 -1.79 -20.13 -14.77
CA LEU A 238 -1.99 -18.75 -15.18
C LEU A 238 -0.80 -17.88 -14.75
N VAL A 239 -0.39 -17.98 -13.49
CA VAL A 239 0.74 -17.20 -12.95
C VAL A 239 2.06 -17.69 -13.54
N ARG A 240 2.25 -19.02 -13.64
CA ARG A 240 3.47 -19.62 -14.19
C ARG A 240 3.73 -19.18 -15.63
N ARG A 241 2.74 -19.25 -16.51
CA ARG A 241 2.86 -18.84 -17.92
C ARG A 241 2.96 -17.34 -18.10
N ALA A 242 2.17 -16.55 -17.35
CA ALA A 242 2.12 -15.10 -17.56
C ALA A 242 3.31 -14.34 -16.93
N TYR A 243 3.89 -14.87 -15.83
CA TYR A 243 4.83 -14.10 -15.00
C TYR A 243 6.10 -14.85 -14.63
N LEU A 244 6.18 -16.18 -14.72
CA LEU A 244 7.36 -16.97 -14.35
C LEU A 244 8.12 -17.52 -15.56
N GLY A 245 7.62 -17.35 -16.78
CA GLY A 245 8.28 -17.77 -18.02
C GLY A 245 8.37 -19.30 -18.16
N MET A 246 7.47 -20.04 -17.52
CA MET A 246 7.40 -21.51 -17.56
C MET A 246 6.21 -21.99 -18.39
#